data_0778e46abd42fb9081a0b7f37357e227
#
_entry.id   0778e46abd42fb9081a0b7f37357e227
#
_cell.length_a   1.000
_cell.length_b   1.000
_cell.length_c   1.000
_cell.angle_alpha   90.00
_cell.angle_beta   90.00
_cell.angle_gamma   90.00
#
_symmetry.space_group_name_H-M   'P 1'
#
loop_
_entity.id
_entity.type
_entity.pdbx_description
1 polymer ?
#
loop_
_entity_poly.entity_id
_entity_poly.type
_entity_poly.pdbx_seq_one_letter_code
_entity_poly.pdbx_strand_id
1 'polypeptide(L)'
;MRFERSLPATNEVYLPDDTPRPVYRELLGELKRIGPAEWGKRLERAHGELIGEQHAFGLTEGDMTHPTDWVPRIIPAADWERLEKGASQRLRAINEFLRRLEAGTEEIVPKEVLQTSILYDTATSNRFGPVPVRQIAFDIVAVEGARDESGIGPLEYLVIEENAKMPVGLAPMTRRRQMSREIFFPESYRKLPVRSLDGWLARLGDALRAAAPNGSPEEATLAVVSGGPEDQFYLDHNIYAAEMGAILAEPKDLGFDAAGYLIHRATGQKIDVIYERVDEDRLYAELPRLLKSHLEGKVHVLFAPNSEVIDDKGVYPFVPEMIRRYLGEEPIISNADTYSLALDSDREYVMAHFDELVIKSRGGYGGKEVLIGPSETPEVIEAFRREVEKNPIEYIAQELIDFSTHVLCEPEESEGDGLKLRDSHADYRLLALAPDPEDPSVAEVAPGSLSRVAAPGKYIVNISSGGKMKDTWVLES
;
A
#
# COMPACT_ATOMS: atom_id res chain seq x y z
N MET A 1 20.76 -8.54 23.85
CA MET A 1 19.48 -8.46 23.15
C MET A 1 18.40 -9.04 24.05
N ARG A 2 17.36 -8.27 24.33
CA ARG A 2 16.22 -8.64 25.18
C ARG A 2 14.93 -8.42 24.40
N PHE A 3 14.00 -9.37 24.42
CA PHE A 3 12.63 -9.20 23.93
C PHE A 3 11.71 -8.83 25.09
N GLU A 4 10.82 -7.88 24.86
CA GLU A 4 9.80 -7.43 25.80
C GLU A 4 8.44 -7.52 25.14
N ARG A 5 7.63 -8.50 25.59
CA ARG A 5 6.25 -8.68 25.17
C ARG A 5 5.37 -7.72 25.96
N SER A 6 4.63 -6.89 25.29
CA SER A 6 3.73 -5.89 25.88
C SER A 6 2.28 -6.03 25.41
N LEU A 7 2.07 -6.75 24.31
CA LEU A 7 0.76 -6.92 23.69
C LEU A 7 0.31 -8.39 23.75
N PRO A 8 -0.98 -8.66 23.97
CA PRO A 8 -1.53 -10.02 23.99
C PRO A 8 -1.58 -10.69 22.63
N ALA A 9 -1.53 -9.90 21.55
CA ALA A 9 -1.64 -10.38 20.18
C ALA A 9 -0.53 -11.35 19.79
N THR A 10 -0.79 -12.19 18.81
CA THR A 10 0.19 -13.15 18.27
C THR A 10 1.40 -12.42 17.71
N ASN A 11 2.60 -12.81 18.18
CA ASN A 11 3.85 -12.25 17.67
C ASN A 11 4.39 -13.11 16.52
N GLU A 12 4.78 -12.45 15.40
CA GLU A 12 5.29 -13.13 14.22
C GLU A 12 6.74 -13.62 14.35
N VAL A 13 7.49 -13.08 15.32
CA VAL A 13 8.90 -13.40 15.55
C VAL A 13 9.08 -14.42 16.67
N TYR A 14 8.23 -14.36 17.69
CA TYR A 14 8.32 -15.18 18.89
C TYR A 14 7.06 -16.00 19.12
N LEU A 15 7.25 -17.22 19.63
CA LEU A 15 6.18 -18.07 20.14
C LEU A 15 5.66 -17.55 21.49
N PRO A 16 4.55 -18.07 22.02
CA PRO A 16 4.02 -17.65 23.32
C PRO A 16 4.97 -17.82 24.49
N ASP A 17 5.93 -18.76 24.42
CA ASP A 17 6.98 -19.01 25.41
C ASP A 17 8.24 -18.15 25.20
N ASP A 18 8.18 -17.13 24.34
CA ASP A 18 9.27 -16.25 23.94
C ASP A 18 10.44 -16.93 23.23
N THR A 19 10.25 -18.16 22.75
CA THR A 19 11.24 -18.77 21.85
C THR A 19 11.07 -18.23 20.40
N PRO A 20 12.19 -17.97 19.67
CA PRO A 20 12.09 -17.51 18.31
C PRO A 20 11.41 -18.54 17.38
N ARG A 21 10.47 -18.09 16.56
CA ARG A 21 9.92 -18.92 15.48
C ARG A 21 11.05 -19.40 14.58
N PRO A 22 10.99 -20.64 14.06
CA PRO A 22 12.09 -21.24 13.30
C PRO A 22 12.64 -20.35 12.18
N VAL A 23 11.77 -19.66 11.44
CA VAL A 23 12.11 -18.80 10.31
C VAL A 23 12.96 -17.57 10.72
N TYR A 24 12.88 -17.14 11.97
CA TYR A 24 13.62 -15.97 12.48
C TYR A 24 14.95 -16.33 13.18
N ARG A 25 15.26 -17.60 13.40
CA ARG A 25 16.46 -18.00 14.18
C ARG A 25 17.76 -17.49 13.59
N GLU A 26 17.94 -17.56 12.28
CA GLU A 26 19.16 -17.06 11.62
C GLU A 26 19.29 -15.55 11.77
N LEU A 27 18.21 -14.82 11.46
CA LEU A 27 18.15 -13.34 11.55
C LEU A 27 18.44 -12.85 12.98
N LEU A 28 17.78 -13.42 13.98
CA LEU A 28 17.99 -13.02 15.38
C LEU A 28 19.38 -13.44 15.87
N GLY A 29 19.93 -14.55 15.34
CA GLY A 29 21.30 -14.96 15.59
C GLY A 29 22.31 -13.95 15.07
N GLU A 30 22.11 -13.42 13.84
CA GLU A 30 22.94 -12.34 13.29
C GLU A 30 22.78 -11.05 14.11
N LEU A 31 21.53 -10.63 14.39
CA LEU A 31 21.26 -9.43 15.19
C LEU A 31 21.95 -9.49 16.57
N LYS A 32 21.95 -10.65 17.21
CA LYS A 32 22.65 -10.84 18.49
C LYS A 32 24.16 -10.69 18.35
N ARG A 33 24.77 -11.17 17.23
CA ARG A 33 26.21 -11.03 16.95
C ARG A 33 26.61 -9.59 16.66
N ILE A 34 25.75 -8.85 15.93
CA ILE A 34 25.94 -7.44 15.59
C ILE A 34 26.14 -6.61 16.88
N GLY A 35 25.25 -6.76 17.85
CA GLY A 35 25.27 -5.99 19.09
C GLY A 35 25.00 -4.50 18.89
N PRO A 36 24.89 -3.73 20.00
CA PRO A 36 24.42 -2.34 19.92
C PRO A 36 25.41 -1.38 19.24
N ALA A 37 26.71 -1.54 19.48
CA ALA A 37 27.72 -0.63 18.91
C ALA A 37 27.81 -0.73 17.39
N GLU A 38 27.79 -1.96 16.85
CA GLU A 38 27.81 -2.17 15.41
C GLU A 38 26.45 -1.81 14.80
N TRP A 39 25.33 -2.06 15.51
CA TRP A 39 24.01 -1.63 15.09
C TRP A 39 23.95 -0.12 14.92
N GLY A 40 24.50 0.67 15.86
CA GLY A 40 24.59 2.12 15.75
C GLY A 40 25.35 2.57 14.47
N LYS A 41 26.51 1.95 14.19
CA LYS A 41 27.26 2.26 12.96
C LYS A 41 26.48 1.94 11.68
N ARG A 42 25.71 0.84 11.67
CA ARG A 42 24.86 0.49 10.52
C ARG A 42 23.72 1.49 10.33
N LEU A 43 23.12 1.98 11.42
CA LEU A 43 22.14 3.06 11.37
C LEU A 43 22.75 4.36 10.80
N GLU A 44 23.92 4.77 11.27
CA GLU A 44 24.63 5.94 10.74
C GLU A 44 24.96 5.78 9.26
N ARG A 45 25.44 4.61 8.85
CA ARG A 45 25.72 4.32 7.44
C ARG A 45 24.45 4.39 6.59
N ALA A 46 23.37 3.74 6.98
CA ALA A 46 22.11 3.75 6.24
C ALA A 46 21.54 5.17 6.13
N HIS A 47 21.61 5.95 7.20
CA HIS A 47 21.20 7.35 7.19
C HIS A 47 22.05 8.17 6.22
N GLY A 48 23.37 8.01 6.25
CA GLY A 48 24.27 8.67 5.30
C GLY A 48 24.01 8.31 3.84
N GLU A 49 23.68 7.05 3.53
CA GLU A 49 23.31 6.63 2.18
C GLU A 49 21.98 7.25 1.73
N LEU A 50 20.97 7.32 2.59
CA LEU A 50 19.68 7.98 2.29
C LEU A 50 19.85 9.48 2.04
N ILE A 51 20.62 10.16 2.87
CA ILE A 51 20.94 11.60 2.67
C ILE A 51 21.72 11.81 1.38
N GLY A 52 22.72 10.97 1.10
CA GLY A 52 23.49 11.05 -0.15
C GLY A 52 22.60 10.91 -1.38
N GLU A 53 21.62 10.03 -1.34
CA GLU A 53 20.64 9.86 -2.41
C GLU A 53 19.72 11.09 -2.55
N GLN A 54 19.21 11.64 -1.44
CA GLN A 54 18.45 12.90 -1.45
C GLN A 54 19.23 14.03 -2.11
N HIS A 55 20.49 14.20 -1.71
CA HIS A 55 21.35 15.23 -2.30
C HIS A 55 21.62 15.00 -3.80
N ALA A 56 21.73 13.74 -4.24
CA ALA A 56 21.90 13.42 -5.66
C ALA A 56 20.70 13.86 -6.51
N PHE A 57 19.51 13.91 -5.91
CA PHE A 57 18.30 14.44 -6.54
C PHE A 57 18.02 15.91 -6.22
N GLY A 58 18.98 16.63 -5.59
CA GLY A 58 18.85 18.06 -5.30
C GLY A 58 17.95 18.41 -4.11
N LEU A 59 17.66 17.41 -3.25
CA LEU A 59 16.84 17.59 -2.06
C LEU A 59 17.69 17.99 -0.85
N THR A 60 17.10 18.74 0.09
CA THR A 60 17.76 19.16 1.32
C THR A 60 17.59 18.12 2.42
N GLU A 61 18.51 18.09 3.38
CA GLU A 61 18.47 17.21 4.55
C GLU A 61 17.18 17.42 5.36
N GLY A 62 16.48 16.35 5.67
CA GLY A 62 15.24 16.37 6.49
C GLY A 62 13.94 16.24 5.73
N ASP A 63 13.93 16.44 4.40
CA ASP A 63 12.67 16.52 3.66
C ASP A 63 11.97 15.16 3.46
N MET A 64 12.68 14.01 3.55
CA MET A 64 12.08 12.74 3.09
C MET A 64 12.53 11.45 3.78
N THR A 65 13.06 11.47 4.98
CA THR A 65 13.40 10.23 5.68
C THR A 65 12.17 9.64 6.38
N HIS A 66 11.55 8.67 5.77
CA HIS A 66 10.54 7.88 6.48
C HIS A 66 11.19 7.03 7.57
N PRO A 67 10.73 7.11 8.83
CA PRO A 67 11.24 6.31 9.91
C PRO A 67 11.24 4.82 9.56
N THR A 68 12.37 4.14 9.76
CA THR A 68 12.52 2.73 9.40
C THR A 68 12.99 1.92 10.60
N ASP A 69 12.36 0.78 10.82
CA ASP A 69 12.89 -0.30 11.63
C ASP A 69 13.51 -1.36 10.71
N TRP A 70 14.77 -1.68 10.94
CA TRP A 70 15.57 -2.46 9.99
C TRP A 70 15.49 -3.98 10.22
N VAL A 71 14.81 -4.45 11.26
CA VAL A 71 14.55 -5.89 11.44
C VAL A 71 13.45 -6.31 10.46
N PRO A 72 13.78 -7.06 9.38
CA PRO A 72 12.79 -7.38 8.35
C PRO A 72 11.72 -8.36 8.87
N ARG A 73 10.54 -8.28 8.31
CA ARG A 73 9.53 -9.34 8.42
C ARG A 73 9.93 -10.48 7.48
N ILE A 74 9.70 -11.72 7.89
CA ILE A 74 9.98 -12.90 7.08
C ILE A 74 8.67 -13.65 6.84
N ILE A 75 8.32 -13.82 5.55
CA ILE A 75 7.13 -14.57 5.14
C ILE A 75 7.57 -15.90 4.54
N PRO A 76 7.13 -17.04 5.09
CA PRO A 76 7.34 -18.36 4.50
C PRO A 76 6.72 -18.46 3.10
N ALA A 77 7.30 -19.30 2.24
CA ALA A 77 6.85 -19.49 0.86
C ALA A 77 5.35 -19.85 0.75
N ALA A 78 4.86 -20.75 1.60
CA ALA A 78 3.46 -21.18 1.58
C ALA A 78 2.48 -20.04 1.91
N ASP A 79 2.83 -19.18 2.88
CA ASP A 79 2.02 -18.03 3.24
C ASP A 79 2.04 -16.99 2.10
N TRP A 80 3.21 -16.79 1.49
CA TRP A 80 3.33 -15.87 0.36
C TRP A 80 2.54 -16.33 -0.85
N GLU A 81 2.56 -17.60 -1.21
CA GLU A 81 1.76 -18.13 -2.31
C GLU A 81 0.25 -17.87 -2.12
N ARG A 82 -0.24 -17.96 -0.88
CA ARG A 82 -1.62 -17.63 -0.54
C ARG A 82 -1.89 -16.13 -0.73
N LEU A 83 -0.99 -15.28 -0.24
CA LEU A 83 -1.07 -13.82 -0.40
C LEU A 83 -1.03 -13.40 -1.86
N GLU A 84 -0.10 -13.94 -2.63
CA GLU A 84 0.07 -13.68 -4.06
C GLU A 84 -1.17 -14.06 -4.87
N LYS A 85 -1.69 -15.27 -4.66
CA LYS A 85 -2.92 -15.74 -5.32
C LYS A 85 -4.14 -14.89 -4.93
N GLY A 86 -4.28 -14.54 -3.66
CA GLY A 86 -5.39 -13.71 -3.18
C GLY A 86 -5.34 -12.27 -3.71
N ALA A 87 -4.16 -11.65 -3.73
CA ALA A 87 -3.98 -10.32 -4.30
C ALA A 87 -4.26 -10.30 -5.81
N SER A 88 -3.77 -11.31 -6.55
CA SER A 88 -4.07 -11.49 -7.97
C SER A 88 -5.57 -11.67 -8.22
N GLN A 89 -6.25 -12.50 -7.43
CA GLN A 89 -7.69 -12.72 -7.52
C GLN A 89 -8.48 -11.41 -7.31
N ARG A 90 -8.11 -10.62 -6.30
CA ARG A 90 -8.76 -9.34 -6.00
C ARG A 90 -8.57 -8.33 -7.14
N LEU A 91 -7.36 -8.19 -7.67
CA LEU A 91 -7.10 -7.29 -8.80
C LEU A 91 -7.93 -7.64 -10.03
N ARG A 92 -8.09 -8.94 -10.35
CA ARG A 92 -8.96 -9.39 -11.45
C ARG A 92 -10.43 -9.02 -11.20
N ALA A 93 -10.94 -9.25 -9.99
CA ALA A 93 -12.31 -8.91 -9.63
C ALA A 93 -12.58 -7.40 -9.68
N ILE A 94 -11.63 -6.59 -9.21
CA ILE A 94 -11.68 -5.12 -9.25
C ILE A 94 -11.68 -4.62 -10.69
N ASN A 95 -10.84 -5.16 -11.56
CA ASN A 95 -10.84 -4.79 -12.97
C ASN A 95 -12.17 -5.14 -13.64
N GLU A 96 -12.76 -6.29 -13.33
CA GLU A 96 -14.07 -6.66 -13.87
C GLU A 96 -15.19 -5.75 -13.31
N PHE A 97 -15.13 -5.34 -12.05
CA PHE A 97 -16.05 -4.35 -11.47
C PHE A 97 -16.04 -3.04 -12.26
N LEU A 98 -14.88 -2.47 -12.51
CA LEU A 98 -14.77 -1.20 -13.25
C LEU A 98 -15.26 -1.35 -14.71
N ARG A 99 -14.97 -2.47 -15.37
CA ARG A 99 -15.50 -2.75 -16.72
C ARG A 99 -17.02 -2.84 -16.73
N ARG A 100 -17.62 -3.46 -15.71
CA ARG A 100 -19.09 -3.52 -15.57
C ARG A 100 -19.68 -2.16 -15.24
N LEU A 101 -18.98 -1.36 -14.46
CA LEU A 101 -19.37 0.01 -14.15
C LEU A 101 -19.37 0.87 -15.43
N GLU A 102 -18.33 0.76 -16.27
CA GLU A 102 -18.26 1.41 -17.59
C GLU A 102 -19.40 0.94 -18.51
N ALA A 103 -19.69 -0.34 -18.54
CA ALA A 103 -20.75 -0.92 -19.36
C ALA A 103 -22.17 -0.67 -18.82
N GLY A 104 -22.30 -0.10 -17.61
CA GLY A 104 -23.60 0.09 -16.96
C GLY A 104 -24.28 -1.23 -16.52
N THR A 105 -23.50 -2.29 -16.33
CA THR A 105 -23.96 -3.64 -15.95
C THR A 105 -23.54 -4.06 -14.53
N GLU A 106 -23.08 -3.10 -13.74
CA GLU A 106 -22.72 -3.31 -12.34
C GLU A 106 -23.97 -3.54 -11.49
N GLU A 107 -24.00 -4.62 -10.69
CA GLU A 107 -25.16 -5.05 -9.89
C GLU A 107 -24.80 -5.43 -8.43
N ILE A 108 -23.53 -5.48 -8.07
CA ILE A 108 -23.08 -5.94 -6.74
C ILE A 108 -23.01 -4.79 -5.75
N VAL A 109 -22.37 -3.69 -6.14
CA VAL A 109 -22.28 -2.53 -5.25
C VAL A 109 -23.61 -1.78 -5.28
N PRO A 110 -24.28 -1.59 -4.13
CA PRO A 110 -25.55 -0.87 -4.07
C PRO A 110 -25.43 0.53 -4.67
N LYS A 111 -26.47 0.96 -5.38
CA LYS A 111 -26.51 2.28 -6.02
C LYS A 111 -26.34 3.40 -5.00
N GLU A 112 -26.87 3.21 -3.80
CA GLU A 112 -26.77 4.14 -2.68
C GLU A 112 -25.31 4.36 -2.29
N VAL A 113 -24.48 3.32 -2.33
CA VAL A 113 -23.04 3.41 -2.05
C VAL A 113 -22.31 4.17 -3.16
N LEU A 114 -22.58 3.85 -4.44
CA LEU A 114 -21.94 4.51 -5.58
C LEU A 114 -22.36 5.98 -5.70
N GLN A 115 -23.65 6.28 -5.55
CA GLN A 115 -24.18 7.66 -5.70
C GLN A 115 -23.76 8.59 -4.57
N THR A 116 -23.37 8.06 -3.42
CA THR A 116 -22.89 8.83 -2.27
C THR A 116 -21.37 8.85 -2.14
N SER A 117 -20.66 8.20 -3.05
CA SER A 117 -19.21 8.22 -3.08
C SER A 117 -18.69 9.60 -3.50
N ILE A 118 -17.75 10.13 -2.73
CA ILE A 118 -17.04 11.38 -3.09
C ILE A 118 -15.94 11.12 -4.13
N LEU A 119 -15.60 9.84 -4.36
CA LEU A 119 -14.59 9.39 -5.32
C LEU A 119 -15.20 8.90 -6.65
N TYR A 120 -16.51 9.14 -6.86
CA TYR A 120 -17.21 8.72 -8.06
C TYR A 120 -18.20 9.77 -8.54
N ASP A 121 -17.94 10.35 -9.71
CA ASP A 121 -18.84 11.28 -10.36
C ASP A 121 -19.70 10.58 -11.42
N THR A 122 -20.98 10.41 -11.14
CA THR A 122 -21.94 9.77 -12.05
C THR A 122 -22.19 10.55 -13.34
N ALA A 123 -21.80 11.82 -13.39
CA ALA A 123 -21.92 12.66 -14.60
C ALA A 123 -20.70 12.50 -15.55
N THR A 124 -19.58 12.02 -15.01
CA THR A 124 -18.37 11.76 -15.82
C THR A 124 -18.53 10.45 -16.59
N SER A 125 -18.20 10.45 -17.86
CA SER A 125 -18.19 9.23 -18.69
C SER A 125 -17.04 8.34 -18.28
N ASN A 126 -17.36 7.12 -17.82
CA ASN A 126 -16.37 6.10 -17.52
C ASN A 126 -15.76 5.57 -18.82
N ARG A 127 -14.43 5.59 -18.93
CA ARG A 127 -13.67 4.99 -20.02
C ARG A 127 -12.37 4.44 -19.49
N PHE A 128 -12.41 3.21 -19.01
CA PHE A 128 -11.29 2.58 -18.34
C PHE A 128 -10.45 1.69 -19.25
N GLY A 129 -11.04 1.18 -20.33
CA GLY A 129 -10.41 0.18 -21.20
C GLY A 129 -10.44 -1.24 -20.63
N PRO A 130 -9.76 -2.21 -21.28
CA PRO A 130 -9.82 -3.63 -20.90
C PRO A 130 -9.26 -3.93 -19.49
N VAL A 131 -8.22 -3.19 -19.10
CA VAL A 131 -7.55 -3.36 -17.78
C VAL A 131 -7.47 -2.00 -17.08
N PRO A 132 -8.55 -1.60 -16.38
CA PRO A 132 -8.65 -0.28 -15.75
C PRO A 132 -7.58 0.01 -14.69
N VAL A 133 -7.30 -0.97 -13.84
CA VAL A 133 -6.31 -0.86 -12.76
C VAL A 133 -5.07 -1.67 -13.11
N ARG A 134 -3.97 -0.98 -13.37
CA ARG A 134 -2.70 -1.58 -13.74
C ARG A 134 -1.73 -1.76 -12.55
N GLN A 135 -1.95 -1.00 -11.50
CA GLN A 135 -1.23 -1.09 -10.24
C GLN A 135 -2.19 -0.88 -9.08
N ILE A 136 -2.07 -1.70 -8.06
CA ILE A 136 -2.86 -1.61 -6.82
C ILE A 136 -2.00 -2.00 -5.63
N ALA A 137 -2.30 -1.43 -4.48
CA ALA A 137 -1.78 -1.89 -3.20
C ALA A 137 -2.91 -2.41 -2.32
N PHE A 138 -2.66 -3.52 -1.63
CA PHE A 138 -3.56 -4.11 -0.63
C PHE A 138 -2.94 -3.97 0.75
N ASP A 139 -3.64 -3.34 1.67
CA ASP A 139 -3.26 -3.30 3.06
C ASP A 139 -3.85 -4.54 3.76
N ILE A 140 -2.98 -5.37 4.32
CA ILE A 140 -3.30 -6.68 4.86
C ILE A 140 -2.77 -6.78 6.28
N VAL A 141 -3.56 -7.36 7.17
CA VAL A 141 -3.14 -7.71 8.52
C VAL A 141 -3.11 -9.23 8.68
N ALA A 142 -2.21 -9.72 9.52
CA ALA A 142 -2.22 -11.12 9.90
C ALA A 142 -2.91 -11.28 11.25
N VAL A 143 -3.70 -12.33 11.38
CA VAL A 143 -4.38 -12.72 12.62
C VAL A 143 -4.02 -14.16 12.97
N GLU A 144 -4.22 -14.54 14.21
CA GLU A 144 -4.04 -15.93 14.61
C GLU A 144 -5.23 -16.76 14.14
N GLY A 145 -4.98 -17.77 13.32
CA GLY A 145 -5.99 -18.75 12.94
C GLY A 145 -6.30 -19.75 14.05
N ALA A 146 -7.09 -20.75 13.73
CA ALA A 146 -7.50 -21.77 14.70
C ALA A 146 -6.27 -22.48 15.29
N ARG A 147 -6.19 -22.50 16.65
CA ARG A 147 -5.09 -23.13 17.38
C ARG A 147 -5.15 -24.64 17.30
N ASP A 148 -4.02 -25.24 17.04
CA ASP A 148 -3.83 -26.71 17.09
C ASP A 148 -3.64 -27.22 18.52
N GLU A 149 -3.34 -28.51 18.69
CA GLU A 149 -3.08 -29.14 20.00
C GLU A 149 -1.86 -28.54 20.73
N SER A 150 -0.95 -27.87 20.03
CA SER A 150 0.19 -27.15 20.64
C SER A 150 -0.20 -25.78 21.19
N GLY A 151 -1.42 -25.34 20.92
CA GLY A 151 -1.91 -24.01 21.31
C GLY A 151 -1.43 -22.89 20.41
N ILE A 152 -0.88 -23.20 19.23
CA ILE A 152 -0.37 -22.24 18.23
C ILE A 152 -1.24 -22.34 16.98
N GLY A 153 -1.81 -21.21 16.53
CA GLY A 153 -2.51 -21.11 15.26
C GLY A 153 -1.57 -20.71 14.12
N PRO A 154 -1.88 -21.12 12.87
CA PRO A 154 -1.26 -20.54 11.69
C PRO A 154 -1.64 -19.06 11.60
N LEU A 155 -0.86 -18.29 10.83
CA LEU A 155 -1.29 -16.93 10.50
C LEU A 155 -2.36 -17.00 9.40
N GLU A 156 -3.44 -16.28 9.60
CA GLU A 156 -4.44 -15.99 8.60
C GLU A 156 -4.34 -14.52 8.20
N TYR A 157 -4.81 -14.17 7.00
CA TYR A 157 -4.61 -12.84 6.44
C TYR A 157 -5.96 -12.23 6.09
N LEU A 158 -6.14 -10.96 6.47
CA LEU A 158 -7.33 -10.16 6.17
C LEU A 158 -6.92 -8.90 5.43
N VAL A 159 -7.58 -8.62 4.32
CA VAL A 159 -7.46 -7.31 3.68
C VAL A 159 -8.25 -6.31 4.50
N ILE A 160 -7.70 -5.13 4.74
CA ILE A 160 -8.34 -4.05 5.48
C ILE A 160 -8.61 -2.81 4.63
N GLU A 161 -7.95 -2.70 3.48
CA GLU A 161 -8.09 -1.60 2.54
C GLU A 161 -7.49 -1.95 1.17
N GLU A 162 -8.07 -1.42 0.09
CA GLU A 162 -7.49 -1.36 -1.25
C GLU A 162 -7.06 0.07 -1.58
N ASN A 163 -5.94 0.20 -2.29
CA ASN A 163 -5.41 1.49 -2.72
C ASN A 163 -5.04 1.37 -4.21
N ALA A 164 -5.95 1.79 -5.10
CA ALA A 164 -5.75 1.74 -6.54
C ALA A 164 -5.20 3.05 -7.11
N LYS A 165 -5.59 4.20 -6.51
CA LYS A 165 -5.11 5.51 -6.94
C LYS A 165 -3.75 5.82 -6.30
N MET A 166 -2.75 6.04 -7.14
CA MET A 166 -1.39 6.42 -6.73
C MET A 166 -0.81 5.56 -5.58
N PRO A 167 -0.85 4.21 -5.66
CA PRO A 167 -0.37 3.38 -4.56
C PRO A 167 1.11 3.68 -4.27
N VAL A 168 1.41 3.89 -2.98
CA VAL A 168 2.77 4.14 -2.47
C VAL A 168 3.34 2.83 -1.96
N GLY A 169 4.64 2.61 -2.17
CA GLY A 169 5.33 1.49 -1.48
C GLY A 169 6.43 0.81 -2.27
N LEU A 170 6.39 0.75 -3.60
CA LEU A 170 7.35 -0.03 -4.37
C LEU A 170 8.78 0.55 -4.28
N ALA A 171 8.95 1.86 -4.50
CA ALA A 171 10.27 2.49 -4.40
C ALA A 171 10.84 2.40 -2.98
N PRO A 172 10.12 2.78 -1.91
CA PRO A 172 10.65 2.63 -0.56
C PRO A 172 10.89 1.16 -0.17
N MET A 173 10.12 0.19 -0.68
CA MET A 173 10.33 -1.23 -0.42
C MET A 173 11.65 -1.73 -1.05
N THR A 174 11.92 -1.39 -2.31
CA THR A 174 13.16 -1.80 -2.99
C THR A 174 14.41 -1.21 -2.32
N ARG A 175 14.35 0.06 -1.91
CA ARG A 175 15.45 0.71 -1.19
C ARG A 175 15.71 0.06 0.18
N ARG A 176 14.65 -0.27 0.93
CA ARG A 176 14.79 -0.96 2.23
C ARG A 176 15.33 -2.36 2.07
N ARG A 177 14.93 -3.10 1.04
CA ARG A 177 15.49 -4.40 0.71
C ARG A 177 16.97 -4.30 0.43
N GLN A 178 17.42 -3.32 -0.36
CA GLN A 178 18.83 -3.12 -0.64
C GLN A 178 19.62 -2.86 0.63
N MET A 179 19.21 -1.91 1.47
CA MET A 179 19.90 -1.58 2.71
C MET A 179 19.86 -2.73 3.73
N SER A 180 18.74 -3.43 3.82
CA SER A 180 18.59 -4.62 4.67
C SER A 180 19.60 -5.70 4.27
N ARG A 181 19.74 -5.97 2.98
CA ARG A 181 20.66 -6.93 2.37
C ARG A 181 22.13 -6.53 2.52
N GLU A 182 22.46 -5.26 2.31
CA GLU A 182 23.85 -4.80 2.15
C GLU A 182 24.46 -4.25 3.45
N ILE A 183 23.62 -3.69 4.33
CA ILE A 183 24.08 -3.04 5.55
C ILE A 183 23.69 -3.82 6.80
N PHE A 184 22.39 -4.17 6.95
CA PHE A 184 21.91 -4.67 8.23
C PHE A 184 22.09 -6.18 8.43
N PHE A 185 21.76 -7.00 7.43
CA PHE A 185 21.72 -8.47 7.55
C PHE A 185 22.33 -9.19 6.34
N PRO A 186 23.57 -8.88 5.93
CA PRO A 186 24.18 -9.50 4.76
C PRO A 186 24.42 -11.00 4.91
N GLU A 187 24.63 -11.52 6.12
CA GLU A 187 24.82 -12.93 6.36
C GLU A 187 23.51 -13.70 6.29
N SER A 188 22.47 -13.23 6.97
CA SER A 188 21.14 -13.84 6.95
C SER A 188 20.54 -13.81 5.55
N TYR A 189 20.69 -12.71 4.82
CA TYR A 189 20.19 -12.61 3.45
C TYR A 189 20.85 -13.61 2.50
N ARG A 190 22.16 -13.90 2.67
CA ARG A 190 22.85 -14.92 1.86
C ARG A 190 22.48 -16.35 2.22
N LYS A 191 22.09 -16.60 3.47
CA LYS A 191 21.75 -17.94 3.96
C LYS A 191 20.29 -18.30 3.75
N LEU A 192 19.41 -17.31 3.82
CA LEU A 192 17.99 -17.51 3.60
C LEU A 192 17.68 -17.36 2.10
N PRO A 193 16.84 -18.24 1.53
CA PRO A 193 16.44 -18.17 0.13
C PRO A 193 15.40 -17.07 -0.08
N VAL A 194 15.84 -15.81 -0.02
CA VAL A 194 14.94 -14.64 -0.15
C VAL A 194 14.69 -14.34 -1.62
N ARG A 195 13.43 -14.24 -2.01
CA ARG A 195 13.03 -13.83 -3.37
C ARG A 195 13.51 -12.42 -3.69
N SER A 196 14.07 -12.22 -4.89
CA SER A 196 14.60 -10.91 -5.32
C SER A 196 13.50 -9.93 -5.62
N LEU A 197 13.73 -8.65 -5.27
CA LEU A 197 12.96 -7.49 -5.73
C LEU A 197 13.66 -6.74 -6.86
N ASP A 198 14.84 -7.20 -7.26
CA ASP A 198 15.63 -6.51 -8.29
C ASP A 198 14.84 -6.46 -9.62
N GLY A 199 14.82 -5.29 -10.25
CA GLY A 199 14.11 -5.06 -11.51
C GLY A 199 12.60 -4.80 -11.41
N TRP A 200 11.98 -4.86 -10.24
CA TRP A 200 10.53 -4.65 -10.12
C TRP A 200 10.07 -3.23 -10.47
N LEU A 201 10.90 -2.21 -10.25
CA LEU A 201 10.59 -0.85 -10.71
C LEU A 201 10.64 -0.75 -12.23
N ALA A 202 11.65 -1.37 -12.87
CA ALA A 202 11.69 -1.46 -14.33
C ALA A 202 10.48 -2.23 -14.87
N ARG A 203 10.10 -3.36 -14.22
CA ARG A 203 8.91 -4.14 -14.57
C ARG A 203 7.62 -3.31 -14.52
N LEU A 204 7.47 -2.44 -13.51
CA LEU A 204 6.36 -1.49 -13.46
C LEU A 204 6.41 -0.54 -14.68
N GLY A 205 7.58 0.01 -15.01
CA GLY A 205 7.75 0.88 -16.18
C GLY A 205 7.33 0.20 -17.48
N ASP A 206 7.71 -1.08 -17.66
CA ASP A 206 7.33 -1.87 -18.84
C ASP A 206 5.83 -2.13 -18.89
N ALA A 207 5.22 -2.48 -17.75
CA ALA A 207 3.79 -2.66 -17.62
C ALA A 207 3.02 -1.37 -17.99
N LEU A 208 3.52 -0.20 -17.60
CA LEU A 208 2.91 1.08 -17.93
C LEU A 208 3.06 1.42 -19.41
N ARG A 209 4.24 1.22 -20.00
CA ARG A 209 4.48 1.44 -21.45
C ARG A 209 3.61 0.55 -22.32
N ALA A 210 3.31 -0.67 -21.87
CA ALA A 210 2.43 -1.58 -22.58
C ALA A 210 1.02 -0.98 -22.82
N ALA A 211 0.60 -0.01 -22.01
CA ALA A 211 -0.67 0.71 -22.18
C ALA A 211 -0.59 1.93 -23.11
N ALA A 212 0.54 2.16 -23.78
CA ALA A 212 0.66 3.28 -24.73
C ALA A 212 -0.37 3.16 -25.86
N PRO A 213 -1.12 4.22 -26.14
CA PRO A 213 -2.21 4.15 -27.12
C PRO A 213 -1.74 4.03 -28.57
N ASN A 214 -0.46 4.32 -28.84
CA ASN A 214 0.11 4.30 -30.18
C ASN A 214 1.57 3.85 -30.15
N GLY A 215 1.98 3.05 -31.12
CA GLY A 215 3.36 2.58 -31.26
C GLY A 215 3.64 1.29 -30.51
N SER A 216 4.91 0.89 -30.48
CA SER A 216 5.34 -0.26 -29.68
C SER A 216 5.65 0.15 -28.24
N PRO A 217 5.45 -0.73 -27.25
CA PRO A 217 5.80 -0.45 -25.85
C PRO A 217 7.26 -0.02 -25.66
N GLU A 218 8.19 -0.58 -26.46
CA GLU A 218 9.63 -0.25 -26.35
C GLU A 218 9.94 1.18 -26.78
N GLU A 219 9.12 1.76 -27.66
CA GLU A 219 9.28 3.14 -28.17
C GLU A 219 8.48 4.17 -27.35
N ALA A 220 7.57 3.69 -26.49
CA ALA A 220 6.68 4.54 -25.72
C ALA A 220 7.42 5.38 -24.69
N THR A 221 7.19 6.68 -24.71
CA THR A 221 7.73 7.61 -23.71
C THR A 221 6.82 7.65 -22.49
N LEU A 222 7.38 7.25 -21.36
CA LEU A 222 6.76 7.33 -20.02
C LEU A 222 7.20 8.59 -19.30
N ALA A 223 6.28 9.29 -18.66
CA ALA A 223 6.59 10.35 -17.72
C ALA A 223 6.00 10.07 -16.32
N VAL A 224 6.81 10.26 -15.29
CA VAL A 224 6.36 10.36 -13.89
C VAL A 224 5.99 11.81 -13.65
N VAL A 225 4.72 12.09 -13.43
CA VAL A 225 4.22 13.45 -13.21
C VAL A 225 4.10 13.70 -11.72
N SER A 226 5.00 14.51 -11.19
CA SER A 226 5.19 14.77 -9.76
C SER A 226 4.63 16.12 -9.32
N GLY A 227 4.28 16.24 -8.04
CA GLY A 227 3.98 17.51 -7.39
C GLY A 227 5.18 18.45 -7.29
N GLY A 228 6.40 17.98 -7.54
CA GLY A 228 7.64 18.73 -7.46
C GLY A 228 8.36 18.56 -6.12
N PRO A 229 9.46 19.34 -5.88
CA PRO A 229 10.32 19.18 -4.70
C PRO A 229 9.63 19.35 -3.34
N GLU A 230 8.50 20.04 -3.30
CA GLU A 230 7.70 20.23 -2.07
C GLU A 230 6.83 19.00 -1.72
N ASP A 231 6.76 18.02 -2.62
CA ASP A 231 5.98 16.79 -2.40
C ASP A 231 6.74 15.86 -1.43
N GLN A 232 6.07 15.40 -0.39
CA GLN A 232 6.65 14.51 0.63
C GLN A 232 7.17 13.17 0.07
N PHE A 233 6.75 12.77 -1.15
CA PHE A 233 7.18 11.56 -1.84
C PHE A 233 8.11 11.85 -3.03
N TYR A 234 8.63 13.08 -3.15
CA TYR A 234 9.41 13.47 -4.32
C TYR A 234 10.67 12.62 -4.50
N LEU A 235 11.29 12.12 -3.43
CA LEU A 235 12.40 11.16 -3.52
C LEU A 235 11.95 9.87 -4.22
N ASP A 236 10.79 9.33 -3.83
CA ASP A 236 10.23 8.13 -4.47
C ASP A 236 9.92 8.39 -5.95
N HIS A 237 9.41 9.59 -6.30
CA HIS A 237 9.14 9.97 -7.70
C HIS A 237 10.41 10.02 -8.55
N ASN A 238 11.54 10.49 -8.00
CA ASN A 238 12.84 10.46 -8.66
C ASN A 238 13.34 9.03 -8.87
N ILE A 239 13.20 8.17 -7.85
CA ILE A 239 13.56 6.75 -7.95
C ILE A 239 12.71 6.06 -9.03
N TYR A 240 11.38 6.28 -9.04
CA TYR A 240 10.52 5.76 -10.09
C TYR A 240 10.99 6.20 -11.49
N ALA A 241 11.24 7.50 -11.68
CA ALA A 241 11.67 8.02 -12.97
C ALA A 241 13.00 7.40 -13.41
N ALA A 242 13.98 7.33 -12.52
CA ALA A 242 15.30 6.78 -12.82
C ALA A 242 15.24 5.28 -13.16
N GLU A 243 14.59 4.47 -12.33
CA GLU A 243 14.55 3.01 -12.49
C GLU A 243 13.64 2.56 -13.63
N MET A 244 12.57 3.31 -13.93
CA MET A 244 11.70 3.05 -15.06
C MET A 244 12.21 3.65 -16.37
N GLY A 245 13.29 4.43 -16.37
CA GLY A 245 13.74 5.17 -17.56
C GLY A 245 12.68 6.15 -18.07
N ALA A 246 11.99 6.83 -17.14
CA ALA A 246 10.92 7.77 -17.42
C ALA A 246 11.38 9.22 -17.28
N ILE A 247 10.67 10.14 -17.93
CA ILE A 247 10.84 11.58 -17.72
C ILE A 247 10.21 11.94 -16.39
N LEU A 248 10.93 12.59 -15.48
CA LEU A 248 10.35 13.25 -14.32
C LEU A 248 9.90 14.65 -14.72
N ALA A 249 8.65 14.98 -14.51
CA ALA A 249 8.08 16.27 -14.87
C ALA A 249 7.06 16.75 -13.83
N GLU A 250 6.94 18.07 -13.67
CA GLU A 250 5.76 18.66 -13.02
C GLU A 250 4.71 19.00 -14.09
N PRO A 251 3.42 19.16 -13.75
CA PRO A 251 2.38 19.53 -14.71
C PRO A 251 2.73 20.79 -15.54
N LYS A 252 3.41 21.78 -14.94
CA LYS A 252 3.86 22.99 -15.62
C LYS A 252 4.87 22.75 -16.76
N ASP A 253 5.62 21.65 -16.70
CA ASP A 253 6.64 21.27 -17.70
C ASP A 253 6.01 20.60 -18.93
N LEU A 254 4.72 20.26 -18.84
CA LEU A 254 3.97 19.56 -19.84
C LEU A 254 3.04 20.50 -20.62
N GLY A 255 2.73 20.13 -21.85
CA GLY A 255 1.82 20.87 -22.72
C GLY A 255 1.30 20.02 -23.86
N PHE A 256 0.60 20.64 -24.80
CA PHE A 256 0.04 19.93 -25.94
C PHE A 256 0.54 20.56 -27.23
N ASP A 257 0.86 19.72 -28.20
CA ASP A 257 1.12 20.16 -29.56
C ASP A 257 -0.19 20.59 -30.28
N ALA A 258 -0.05 21.02 -31.53
CA ALA A 258 -1.20 21.46 -32.36
C ALA A 258 -2.21 20.33 -32.61
N ALA A 259 -1.74 19.08 -32.65
CA ALA A 259 -2.58 17.90 -32.90
C ALA A 259 -3.21 17.35 -31.60
N GLY A 260 -2.80 17.88 -30.43
CA GLY A 260 -3.33 17.49 -29.11
C GLY A 260 -2.57 16.38 -28.42
N TYR A 261 -1.40 15.98 -28.89
CA TYR A 261 -0.53 15.06 -28.18
C TYR A 261 0.16 15.76 -27.01
N LEU A 262 0.31 15.05 -25.89
CA LEU A 262 1.05 15.53 -24.74
C LEU A 262 2.53 15.60 -25.06
N ILE A 263 3.18 16.70 -24.72
CA ILE A 263 4.62 16.92 -24.96
C ILE A 263 5.30 17.51 -23.72
N HIS A 264 6.57 17.21 -23.56
CA HIS A 264 7.44 17.93 -22.64
C HIS A 264 7.84 19.26 -23.26
N ARG A 265 7.47 20.40 -22.62
CA ARG A 265 7.58 21.75 -23.23
C ARG A 265 9.01 22.12 -23.64
N ALA A 266 10.00 21.79 -22.81
CA ALA A 266 11.37 22.19 -23.06
C ALA A 266 12.04 21.44 -24.20
N THR A 267 11.67 20.17 -24.43
CA THR A 267 12.32 19.30 -25.44
C THR A 267 11.45 19.06 -26.67
N GLY A 268 10.15 19.31 -26.57
CA GLY A 268 9.18 18.94 -27.60
C GLY A 268 8.92 17.43 -27.71
N GLN A 269 9.52 16.63 -26.81
CA GLN A 269 9.34 15.17 -26.80
C GLN A 269 7.89 14.80 -26.51
N LYS A 270 7.31 13.94 -27.34
CA LYS A 270 5.97 13.39 -27.13
C LYS A 270 5.99 12.47 -25.90
N ILE A 271 4.92 12.50 -25.12
CA ILE A 271 4.69 11.62 -23.99
C ILE A 271 3.47 10.74 -24.30
N ASP A 272 3.65 9.43 -24.23
CA ASP A 272 2.64 8.45 -24.58
C ASP A 272 1.89 7.93 -23.36
N VAL A 273 2.57 7.87 -22.20
CA VAL A 273 2.00 7.39 -20.94
C VAL A 273 2.42 8.32 -19.81
N ILE A 274 1.51 8.65 -18.92
CA ILE A 274 1.83 9.31 -17.67
C ILE A 274 1.54 8.41 -16.47
N TYR A 275 2.46 8.41 -15.52
CA TYR A 275 2.31 7.84 -14.19
C TYR A 275 2.13 8.99 -13.22
N GLU A 276 0.89 9.22 -12.80
CA GLU A 276 0.51 10.34 -11.96
C GLU A 276 1.00 10.13 -10.53
N ARG A 277 1.70 11.13 -10.02
CA ARG A 277 2.16 11.24 -8.64
C ARG A 277 1.90 12.65 -8.11
N VAL A 278 0.79 13.24 -8.52
CA VAL A 278 0.32 14.58 -8.15
C VAL A 278 -1.19 14.56 -8.05
N ASP A 279 -1.76 15.38 -7.17
CA ASP A 279 -3.20 15.46 -6.98
C ASP A 279 -3.92 15.75 -8.31
N GLU A 280 -5.03 15.06 -8.53
CA GLU A 280 -5.82 15.12 -9.75
C GLU A 280 -6.34 16.53 -10.03
N ASP A 281 -6.84 17.23 -9.01
CA ASP A 281 -7.31 18.60 -9.14
C ASP A 281 -6.22 19.52 -9.69
N ARG A 282 -5.00 19.39 -9.18
CA ARG A 282 -3.83 20.13 -9.69
C ARG A 282 -3.48 19.70 -11.11
N LEU A 283 -3.47 18.39 -11.38
CA LEU A 283 -3.12 17.85 -12.69
C LEU A 283 -4.05 18.39 -13.77
N TYR A 284 -5.36 18.31 -13.58
CA TYR A 284 -6.32 18.77 -14.59
C TYR A 284 -6.49 20.29 -14.61
N ALA A 285 -6.25 21.01 -13.52
CA ALA A 285 -6.21 22.46 -13.53
C ALA A 285 -5.04 23.00 -14.39
N GLU A 286 -3.85 22.42 -14.26
CA GLU A 286 -2.67 22.81 -15.03
C GLU A 286 -2.66 22.23 -16.47
N LEU A 287 -3.31 21.08 -16.67
CA LEU A 287 -3.40 20.38 -17.98
C LEU A 287 -4.86 20.14 -18.42
N PRO A 288 -5.66 21.19 -18.65
CA PRO A 288 -7.11 21.07 -18.85
C PRO A 288 -7.52 20.29 -20.12
N ARG A 289 -6.57 20.02 -21.05
CA ARG A 289 -6.80 19.18 -22.22
C ARG A 289 -6.43 17.72 -22.02
N LEU A 290 -5.90 17.34 -20.84
CA LEU A 290 -5.35 16.01 -20.61
C LEU A 290 -6.43 14.93 -20.75
N LEU A 291 -7.57 15.10 -20.09
CA LEU A 291 -8.69 14.16 -20.19
C LEU A 291 -9.15 13.98 -21.64
N LYS A 292 -9.29 15.09 -22.39
CA LYS A 292 -9.66 15.02 -23.80
C LYS A 292 -8.62 14.25 -24.62
N SER A 293 -7.34 14.53 -24.40
CA SER A 293 -6.23 13.86 -25.09
C SER A 293 -6.19 12.36 -24.77
N HIS A 294 -6.48 11.97 -23.51
CA HIS A 294 -6.62 10.58 -23.09
C HIS A 294 -7.79 9.90 -23.80
N LEU A 295 -8.98 10.50 -23.78
CA LEU A 295 -10.19 9.96 -24.43
C LEU A 295 -10.05 9.86 -25.97
N GLU A 296 -9.21 10.69 -26.58
CA GLU A 296 -8.87 10.64 -28.01
C GLU A 296 -7.75 9.63 -28.33
N GLY A 297 -7.23 8.88 -27.34
CA GLY A 297 -6.17 7.90 -27.50
C GLY A 297 -4.82 8.51 -27.90
N LYS A 298 -4.49 9.71 -27.42
CA LYS A 298 -3.24 10.42 -27.72
C LYS A 298 -2.22 10.35 -26.58
N VAL A 299 -2.66 10.07 -25.39
CA VAL A 299 -1.86 9.78 -24.19
C VAL A 299 -2.64 8.81 -23.32
N HIS A 300 -1.95 7.91 -22.64
CA HIS A 300 -2.57 7.09 -21.60
C HIS A 300 -2.33 7.75 -20.23
N VAL A 301 -3.43 7.92 -19.47
CA VAL A 301 -3.44 8.35 -18.08
C VAL A 301 -3.68 7.10 -17.25
N LEU A 302 -2.78 6.77 -16.34
CA LEU A 302 -2.85 5.50 -15.59
C LEU A 302 -4.09 5.44 -14.69
N PHE A 303 -4.34 6.52 -13.95
CA PHE A 303 -5.50 6.60 -13.06
C PHE A 303 -6.61 7.40 -13.75
N ALA A 304 -7.35 6.72 -14.64
CA ALA A 304 -8.46 7.36 -15.34
C ALA A 304 -9.51 7.89 -14.36
N PRO A 305 -10.15 9.04 -14.64
CA PRO A 305 -11.19 9.59 -13.78
C PRO A 305 -12.25 8.55 -13.43
N ASN A 306 -12.71 8.57 -12.19
CA ASN A 306 -13.62 7.59 -11.58
C ASN A 306 -13.04 6.20 -11.27
N SER A 307 -11.82 5.86 -11.70
CA SER A 307 -11.19 4.59 -11.28
C SER A 307 -10.90 4.57 -9.77
N GLU A 308 -10.76 5.73 -9.16
CA GLU A 308 -10.57 5.90 -7.71
C GLU A 308 -11.77 5.49 -6.84
N VAL A 309 -12.91 5.17 -7.44
CA VAL A 309 -14.05 4.56 -6.71
C VAL A 309 -13.64 3.29 -5.95
N ILE A 310 -12.55 2.63 -6.37
CA ILE A 310 -11.98 1.47 -5.69
C ILE A 310 -11.36 1.86 -4.33
N ASP A 311 -10.83 3.07 -4.20
CA ASP A 311 -10.27 3.58 -2.95
C ASP A 311 -11.36 4.00 -1.94
N ASP A 312 -12.63 4.06 -2.39
CA ASP A 312 -13.75 4.30 -1.50
C ASP A 312 -13.98 3.10 -0.58
N LYS A 313 -13.72 3.30 0.70
CA LYS A 313 -13.94 2.27 1.73
C LYS A 313 -15.36 1.73 1.79
N GLY A 314 -16.33 2.45 1.21
CA GLY A 314 -17.72 1.98 1.04
C GLY A 314 -17.86 0.89 -0.04
N VAL A 315 -16.93 0.81 -1.00
CA VAL A 315 -16.90 -0.22 -2.06
C VAL A 315 -16.18 -1.48 -1.60
N TYR A 316 -15.16 -1.34 -0.78
CA TYR A 316 -14.34 -2.42 -0.26
C TYR A 316 -15.13 -3.64 0.30
N PRO A 317 -16.24 -3.49 1.06
CA PRO A 317 -16.99 -4.65 1.61
C PRO A 317 -17.52 -5.60 0.54
N PHE A 318 -17.71 -5.13 -0.69
CA PHE A 318 -18.31 -5.88 -1.78
C PHE A 318 -17.32 -6.69 -2.61
N VAL A 319 -16.00 -6.49 -2.44
CA VAL A 319 -14.98 -7.20 -3.23
C VAL A 319 -15.05 -8.73 -3.09
N PRO A 320 -15.32 -9.34 -1.92
CA PRO A 320 -15.53 -10.78 -1.83
C PRO A 320 -16.71 -11.29 -2.69
N GLU A 321 -17.80 -10.53 -2.78
CA GLU A 321 -18.93 -10.90 -3.63
C GLU A 321 -18.61 -10.68 -5.13
N MET A 322 -17.80 -9.67 -5.48
CA MET A 322 -17.29 -9.51 -6.83
C MET A 322 -16.46 -10.74 -7.24
N ILE A 323 -15.61 -11.27 -6.36
CA ILE A 323 -14.84 -12.49 -6.63
C ILE A 323 -15.79 -13.65 -6.92
N ARG A 324 -16.82 -13.89 -6.08
CA ARG A 324 -17.77 -14.97 -6.30
C ARG A 324 -18.57 -14.83 -7.58
N ARG A 325 -19.10 -13.64 -7.82
CA ARG A 325 -20.03 -13.41 -8.94
C ARG A 325 -19.34 -13.19 -10.27
N TYR A 326 -18.19 -12.52 -10.29
CA TYR A 326 -17.50 -12.22 -11.55
C TYR A 326 -16.52 -13.31 -11.96
N LEU A 327 -15.79 -13.87 -10.99
CA LEU A 327 -14.78 -14.89 -11.27
C LEU A 327 -15.30 -16.32 -11.08
N GLY A 328 -16.41 -16.52 -10.38
CA GLY A 328 -16.90 -17.85 -10.01
C GLY A 328 -15.98 -18.57 -9.02
N GLU A 329 -15.21 -17.81 -8.23
CA GLU A 329 -14.22 -18.32 -7.28
C GLU A 329 -14.60 -17.95 -5.84
N GLU A 330 -14.07 -18.70 -4.84
CA GLU A 330 -14.17 -18.27 -3.44
C GLU A 330 -12.98 -17.34 -3.10
N PRO A 331 -13.18 -16.32 -2.25
CA PRO A 331 -12.11 -15.44 -1.81
C PRO A 331 -10.98 -16.21 -1.11
N ILE A 332 -9.75 -16.06 -1.59
CA ILE A 332 -8.55 -16.68 -1.00
C ILE A 332 -8.12 -15.93 0.26
N ILE A 333 -8.26 -14.60 0.25
CA ILE A 333 -8.02 -13.73 1.41
C ILE A 333 -9.34 -13.01 1.72
N SER A 334 -9.80 -13.12 2.95
CA SER A 334 -11.04 -12.48 3.42
C SER A 334 -10.85 -10.99 3.66
N ASN A 335 -11.96 -10.27 3.74
CA ASN A 335 -11.97 -8.90 4.27
C ASN A 335 -12.02 -8.91 5.80
N ALA A 336 -11.63 -7.80 6.41
CA ALA A 336 -12.16 -7.41 7.71
C ALA A 336 -13.67 -7.16 7.61
N ASP A 337 -14.43 -7.63 8.59
CA ASP A 337 -15.87 -7.38 8.64
C ASP A 337 -16.14 -5.89 8.66
N THR A 338 -16.89 -5.41 7.67
CA THR A 338 -17.05 -3.98 7.40
C THR A 338 -18.48 -3.65 7.06
N TYR A 339 -18.97 -2.58 7.64
CA TYR A 339 -20.33 -2.06 7.55
C TYR A 339 -20.34 -0.71 6.84
N SER A 340 -21.21 -0.54 5.85
CA SER A 340 -21.38 0.74 5.15
C SER A 340 -22.53 1.54 5.75
N LEU A 341 -22.23 2.71 6.35
CA LEU A 341 -23.28 3.53 6.93
C LEU A 341 -24.20 4.20 5.87
N ALA A 342 -23.89 4.02 4.59
CA ALA A 342 -24.82 4.35 3.51
C ALA A 342 -26.03 3.39 3.45
N LEU A 343 -25.92 2.17 4.05
CA LEU A 343 -26.97 1.19 4.14
C LEU A 343 -27.67 1.28 5.50
N ASP A 344 -29.01 1.30 5.50
CA ASP A 344 -29.81 1.49 6.73
C ASP A 344 -29.58 0.40 7.77
N SER A 345 -29.47 -0.88 7.35
CA SER A 345 -29.24 -2.01 8.24
C SER A 345 -27.89 -1.94 8.94
N ASP A 346 -26.86 -1.60 8.18
CA ASP A 346 -25.48 -1.48 8.71
C ASP A 346 -25.38 -0.29 9.65
N ARG A 347 -26.00 0.82 9.27
CA ARG A 347 -26.04 2.02 10.10
C ARG A 347 -26.73 1.78 11.45
N GLU A 348 -27.83 1.05 11.48
CA GLU A 348 -28.54 0.70 12.74
C GLU A 348 -27.62 -0.14 13.65
N TYR A 349 -26.94 -1.14 13.11
CA TYR A 349 -25.97 -1.95 13.84
C TYR A 349 -24.82 -1.12 14.38
N VAL A 350 -24.17 -0.31 13.52
CA VAL A 350 -23.01 0.52 13.89
C VAL A 350 -23.36 1.53 14.98
N MET A 351 -24.52 2.18 14.90
CA MET A 351 -24.93 3.15 15.90
C MET A 351 -25.23 2.49 17.26
N ALA A 352 -25.59 1.21 17.29
CA ALA A 352 -25.80 0.46 18.53
C ALA A 352 -24.48 -0.03 19.17
N HIS A 353 -23.41 -0.24 18.36
CA HIS A 353 -22.11 -0.79 18.79
C HIS A 353 -20.94 0.17 18.56
N PHE A 354 -21.19 1.46 18.53
CA PHE A 354 -20.27 2.49 18.08
C PHE A 354 -18.94 2.54 18.87
N ASP A 355 -18.97 2.24 20.14
CA ASP A 355 -17.82 2.18 21.05
C ASP A 355 -17.04 0.85 20.96
N GLU A 356 -17.55 -0.13 20.23
CA GLU A 356 -16.89 -1.43 20.02
C GLU A 356 -16.14 -1.48 18.67
N LEU A 357 -16.44 -0.57 17.75
CA LEU A 357 -16.02 -0.60 16.35
C LEU A 357 -14.91 0.40 16.03
N VAL A 358 -14.26 0.20 14.88
CA VAL A 358 -13.34 1.16 14.25
C VAL A 358 -14.13 1.93 13.18
N ILE A 359 -14.36 3.23 13.40
CA ILE A 359 -15.12 4.08 12.47
C ILE A 359 -14.13 4.86 11.59
N LYS A 360 -14.36 4.87 10.28
CA LYS A 360 -13.47 5.50 9.30
C LYS A 360 -14.28 6.34 8.31
N SER A 361 -13.75 7.49 7.89
CA SER A 361 -14.25 8.21 6.73
C SER A 361 -13.99 7.39 5.44
N ARG A 362 -14.96 7.35 4.52
CA ARG A 362 -14.88 6.58 3.25
C ARG A 362 -13.77 7.09 2.34
N GLY A 363 -13.60 8.40 2.23
CA GLY A 363 -12.55 9.04 1.42
C GLY A 363 -11.28 9.40 2.21
N GLY A 364 -11.21 9.10 3.51
CA GLY A 364 -10.07 9.44 4.35
C GLY A 364 -8.82 8.63 4.04
N TYR A 365 -7.65 9.23 4.21
CA TYR A 365 -6.35 8.60 4.01
C TYR A 365 -5.38 8.90 5.17
N GLY A 366 -4.35 8.06 5.34
CA GLY A 366 -3.28 8.31 6.30
C GLY A 366 -3.69 8.22 7.77
N GLY A 367 -4.79 7.51 8.11
CA GLY A 367 -5.30 7.37 9.50
C GLY A 367 -5.96 8.63 10.06
N LYS A 368 -6.22 9.63 9.23
CA LYS A 368 -7.05 10.77 9.58
C LYS A 368 -8.52 10.36 9.62
N GLU A 369 -9.28 10.95 10.53
CA GLU A 369 -10.71 10.65 10.68
C GLU A 369 -11.00 9.15 10.94
N VAL A 370 -10.18 8.55 11.82
CA VAL A 370 -10.36 7.18 12.31
C VAL A 370 -10.59 7.23 13.82
N LEU A 371 -11.69 6.65 14.27
CA LEU A 371 -11.98 6.38 15.68
C LEU A 371 -11.77 4.89 15.95
N ILE A 372 -10.98 4.54 16.95
CA ILE A 372 -10.90 3.18 17.49
C ILE A 372 -11.68 3.17 18.79
N GLY A 373 -12.98 2.83 18.72
CA GLY A 373 -13.91 2.94 19.85
C GLY A 373 -13.36 2.41 21.17
N PRO A 374 -12.88 1.15 21.25
CA PRO A 374 -12.35 0.58 22.50
C PRO A 374 -11.10 1.26 23.07
N SER A 375 -10.45 2.14 22.32
CA SER A 375 -9.21 2.83 22.72
C SER A 375 -9.45 4.28 23.17
N GLU A 376 -10.67 4.79 23.04
CA GLU A 376 -10.99 6.19 23.25
C GLU A 376 -11.85 6.41 24.50
N THR A 377 -11.88 7.66 24.97
CA THR A 377 -12.74 8.03 26.11
C THR A 377 -14.19 8.20 25.67
N PRO A 378 -15.18 8.03 26.58
CA PRO A 378 -16.60 8.23 26.25
C PRO A 378 -16.88 9.62 25.65
N GLU A 379 -16.15 10.67 26.07
CA GLU A 379 -16.32 12.03 25.56
C GLU A 379 -15.87 12.15 24.10
N VAL A 380 -14.76 11.48 23.73
CA VAL A 380 -14.24 11.44 22.35
C VAL A 380 -15.19 10.64 21.47
N ILE A 381 -15.64 9.48 21.92
CA ILE A 381 -16.59 8.62 21.22
C ILE A 381 -17.87 9.39 20.93
N GLU A 382 -18.45 10.07 21.94
CA GLU A 382 -19.68 10.82 21.78
C GLU A 382 -19.52 12.04 20.85
N ALA A 383 -18.38 12.71 20.88
CA ALA A 383 -18.08 13.80 19.96
C ALA A 383 -18.01 13.31 18.51
N PHE A 384 -17.32 12.18 18.27
CA PHE A 384 -17.20 11.58 16.94
C PHE A 384 -18.55 11.02 16.45
N ARG A 385 -19.33 10.40 17.32
CA ARG A 385 -20.69 9.92 17.02
C ARG A 385 -21.57 11.04 16.48
N ARG A 386 -21.57 12.21 17.13
CA ARG A 386 -22.33 13.37 16.65
C ARG A 386 -21.86 13.88 15.28
N GLU A 387 -20.58 13.71 14.96
CA GLU A 387 -20.07 14.08 13.65
C GLU A 387 -20.58 13.10 12.58
N VAL A 388 -20.49 11.79 12.87
CA VAL A 388 -21.01 10.74 11.99
C VAL A 388 -22.53 10.86 11.80
N GLU A 389 -23.30 11.19 12.84
CA GLU A 389 -24.76 11.39 12.74
C GLU A 389 -25.17 12.51 11.79
N LYS A 390 -24.32 13.53 11.59
CA LYS A 390 -24.62 14.61 10.64
C LYS A 390 -24.60 14.15 9.19
N ASN A 391 -23.69 13.23 8.86
CA ASN A 391 -23.51 12.72 7.51
C ASN A 391 -23.03 11.25 7.52
N PRO A 392 -23.86 10.29 7.97
CA PRO A 392 -23.45 8.91 8.15
C PRO A 392 -22.98 8.23 6.85
N ILE A 393 -23.49 8.66 5.70
CA ILE A 393 -23.12 8.08 4.40
C ILE A 393 -21.65 8.27 4.01
N GLU A 394 -20.94 9.17 4.67
CA GLU A 394 -19.50 9.40 4.45
C GLU A 394 -18.61 8.46 5.29
N TYR A 395 -19.20 7.54 6.07
CA TYR A 395 -18.45 6.68 6.98
C TYR A 395 -18.71 5.20 6.72
N ILE A 396 -17.72 4.40 7.12
CA ILE A 396 -17.80 2.96 7.33
C ILE A 396 -17.44 2.63 8.77
N ALA A 397 -17.80 1.43 9.19
CA ALA A 397 -17.29 0.83 10.42
C ALA A 397 -16.67 -0.53 10.14
N GLN A 398 -15.64 -0.90 10.88
CA GLN A 398 -15.02 -2.22 10.85
C GLN A 398 -14.96 -2.80 12.25
N GLU A 399 -15.07 -4.14 12.34
CA GLU A 399 -14.77 -4.83 13.60
C GLU A 399 -13.32 -4.55 14.01
N LEU A 400 -13.09 -4.38 15.32
CA LEU A 400 -11.72 -4.25 15.83
C LEU A 400 -10.99 -5.58 15.68
N ILE A 401 -9.91 -5.59 14.93
CA ILE A 401 -9.09 -6.77 14.67
C ILE A 401 -7.90 -6.77 15.64
N ASP A 402 -7.75 -7.83 16.42
CA ASP A 402 -6.52 -8.09 17.18
C ASP A 402 -5.49 -8.75 16.26
N PHE A 403 -4.84 -7.92 15.44
CA PHE A 403 -3.88 -8.40 14.45
C PHE A 403 -2.47 -8.56 15.04
N SER A 404 -1.66 -9.33 14.34
CA SER A 404 -0.33 -9.73 14.76
C SER A 404 0.61 -8.57 15.05
N THR A 405 1.62 -8.86 15.85
CA THR A 405 2.70 -7.93 16.16
C THR A 405 4.02 -8.40 15.56
N HIS A 406 4.90 -7.45 15.28
CA HIS A 406 6.29 -7.69 14.94
C HIS A 406 7.20 -6.92 15.89
N VAL A 407 8.50 -7.23 15.90
CA VAL A 407 9.44 -6.56 16.79
C VAL A 407 9.88 -5.21 16.24
N LEU A 408 10.01 -4.22 17.13
CA LEU A 408 10.78 -2.98 16.94
C LEU A 408 12.13 -3.14 17.62
N CYS A 409 13.21 -2.80 16.93
CA CYS A 409 14.57 -2.84 17.46
C CYS A 409 15.02 -1.44 17.86
N GLU A 410 15.28 -1.25 19.15
CA GLU A 410 15.71 0.02 19.69
C GLU A 410 17.00 -0.19 20.53
N PRO A 411 17.95 0.77 20.52
CA PRO A 411 19.03 0.78 21.49
C PRO A 411 18.45 0.91 22.91
N GLU A 412 19.02 0.22 23.88
CA GLU A 412 18.65 0.40 25.27
C GLU A 412 19.12 1.77 25.79
N GLU A 413 18.23 2.58 26.37
CA GLU A 413 18.54 3.95 26.83
C GLU A 413 19.43 3.99 28.10
N SER A 414 19.56 2.88 28.81
CA SER A 414 20.45 2.78 29.99
C SER A 414 21.80 2.20 29.61
N GLU A 415 22.87 2.54 30.36
CA GLU A 415 24.28 2.11 30.18
C GLU A 415 24.51 0.58 30.06
N GLY A 416 23.56 -0.17 29.56
CA GLY A 416 23.64 -1.59 29.26
C GLY A 416 23.90 -1.83 27.77
N ASP A 417 24.91 -2.62 27.45
CA ASP A 417 25.32 -3.02 26.09
C ASP A 417 24.26 -3.85 25.32
N GLY A 418 22.98 -3.46 25.32
CA GLY A 418 21.87 -4.27 24.79
C GLY A 418 21.08 -3.65 23.64
N LEU A 419 20.57 -4.50 22.74
CA LEU A 419 19.47 -4.17 21.84
C LEU A 419 18.18 -4.64 22.49
N LYS A 420 17.17 -3.79 22.51
CA LYS A 420 15.83 -4.08 23.00
C LYS A 420 14.90 -4.32 21.82
N LEU A 421 14.18 -5.43 21.87
CA LEU A 421 13.11 -5.75 20.93
C LEU A 421 11.78 -5.61 21.65
N ARG A 422 10.88 -4.79 21.12
CA ARG A 422 9.50 -4.63 21.63
C ARG A 422 8.52 -5.07 20.57
N ASP A 423 7.43 -5.70 20.97
CA ASP A 423 6.34 -5.99 20.06
C ASP A 423 5.52 -4.73 19.73
N SER A 424 5.06 -4.66 18.49
CA SER A 424 4.15 -3.63 18.02
C SER A 424 3.33 -4.17 16.85
N HIS A 425 2.08 -3.73 16.74
CA HIS A 425 1.20 -4.11 15.64
C HIS A 425 1.81 -3.77 14.29
N ALA A 426 1.64 -4.66 13.32
CA ALA A 426 2.23 -4.51 12.00
C ALA A 426 1.31 -4.99 10.89
N ASP A 427 1.29 -4.27 9.78
CA ASP A 427 0.57 -4.65 8.56
C ASP A 427 1.51 -4.96 7.40
N TYR A 428 0.93 -5.38 6.28
CA TYR A 428 1.60 -5.60 4.99
C TYR A 428 0.92 -4.73 3.93
N ARG A 429 1.69 -3.98 3.16
CA ARG A 429 1.22 -3.38 1.93
C ARG A 429 1.79 -4.14 0.75
N LEU A 430 0.98 -5.04 0.17
CA LEU A 430 1.33 -5.79 -1.03
C LEU A 430 1.04 -4.95 -2.27
N LEU A 431 1.92 -5.06 -3.26
CA LEU A 431 1.78 -4.35 -4.53
C LEU A 431 1.58 -5.37 -5.66
N ALA A 432 0.48 -5.21 -6.38
CA ALA A 432 0.14 -6.03 -7.53
C ALA A 432 0.11 -5.19 -8.81
N LEU A 433 0.48 -5.82 -9.92
CA LEU A 433 0.49 -5.26 -11.27
C LEU A 433 -0.38 -6.10 -12.19
N ALA A 434 -1.07 -5.45 -13.13
CA ALA A 434 -1.64 -6.07 -14.32
C ALA A 434 -0.77 -5.67 -15.52
N PRO A 435 0.22 -6.48 -15.91
CA PRO A 435 1.21 -6.11 -16.91
C PRO A 435 0.66 -6.10 -18.32
N ASP A 436 -0.32 -6.94 -18.63
CA ASP A 436 -0.95 -6.98 -19.95
C ASP A 436 -2.12 -5.98 -20.03
N PRO A 437 -2.10 -5.01 -20.98
CA PRO A 437 -3.17 -4.04 -21.12
C PRO A 437 -4.48 -4.60 -21.69
N GLU A 438 -4.45 -5.78 -22.28
CA GLU A 438 -5.59 -6.41 -22.93
C GLU A 438 -6.15 -7.61 -22.14
N ASP A 439 -5.34 -8.20 -21.25
CA ASP A 439 -5.72 -9.38 -20.48
C ASP A 439 -5.76 -9.11 -18.97
N PRO A 440 -6.95 -8.85 -18.38
CA PRO A 440 -7.10 -8.64 -16.95
C PRO A 440 -6.87 -9.91 -16.11
N SER A 441 -6.73 -11.09 -16.73
CA SER A 441 -6.46 -12.32 -16.00
C SER A 441 -4.99 -12.46 -15.56
N VAL A 442 -4.09 -11.70 -16.20
CA VAL A 442 -2.67 -11.69 -15.88
C VAL A 442 -2.42 -10.68 -14.76
N ALA A 443 -1.99 -11.17 -13.62
CA ALA A 443 -1.61 -10.35 -12.48
C ALA A 443 -0.31 -10.86 -11.85
N GLU A 444 0.56 -9.94 -11.48
CA GLU A 444 1.85 -10.21 -10.82
C GLU A 444 1.89 -9.48 -9.48
N VAL A 445 2.48 -10.10 -8.47
CA VAL A 445 2.65 -9.50 -7.14
C VAL A 445 4.13 -9.38 -6.83
N ALA A 446 4.58 -8.19 -6.46
CA ALA A 446 5.98 -7.97 -6.09
C ALA A 446 6.36 -8.86 -4.90
N PRO A 447 7.47 -9.65 -4.98
CA PRO A 447 7.82 -10.63 -3.95
C PRO A 447 8.40 -9.95 -2.70
N GLY A 448 7.58 -9.17 -2.05
CA GLY A 448 7.84 -8.36 -0.87
C GLY A 448 6.63 -7.53 -0.52
N SER A 449 6.73 -6.82 0.58
CA SER A 449 5.71 -5.89 1.03
C SER A 449 6.38 -4.70 1.70
N LEU A 450 5.80 -3.52 1.57
CA LEU A 450 6.13 -2.44 2.47
C LEU A 450 5.38 -2.68 3.77
N SER A 451 6.01 -3.34 4.74
CA SER A 451 5.42 -3.49 6.06
C SER A 451 5.49 -2.17 6.82
N ARG A 452 4.42 -1.87 7.55
CA ARG A 452 4.39 -0.75 8.49
C ARG A 452 4.20 -1.31 9.89
N VAL A 453 4.82 -0.68 10.87
CA VAL A 453 4.71 -1.07 12.26
C VAL A 453 4.30 0.15 13.08
N ALA A 454 3.30 -0.02 13.95
CA ALA A 454 2.75 1.06 14.76
C ALA A 454 3.78 1.61 15.76
N ALA A 455 3.58 2.82 16.22
CA ALA A 455 4.26 3.29 17.43
C ALA A 455 3.92 2.40 18.63
N PRO A 456 4.82 2.20 19.61
CA PRO A 456 4.57 1.33 20.75
C PRO A 456 3.23 1.60 21.44
N GLY A 457 2.44 0.55 21.63
CA GLY A 457 1.13 0.63 22.29
C GLY A 457 0.01 1.25 21.45
N LYS A 458 0.22 1.44 20.13
CA LYS A 458 -0.79 1.95 19.19
C LYS A 458 -1.24 0.86 18.22
N TYR A 459 -2.49 0.97 17.75
CA TYR A 459 -3.04 0.13 16.69
C TYR A 459 -2.82 0.72 15.29
N ILE A 460 -2.72 2.04 15.16
CA ILE A 460 -2.58 2.71 13.86
C ILE A 460 -1.13 2.58 13.36
N VAL A 461 -0.94 1.84 12.28
CA VAL A 461 0.38 1.53 11.69
C VAL A 461 0.91 2.60 10.74
N ASN A 462 0.21 3.70 10.55
CA ASN A 462 0.59 4.76 9.62
C ASN A 462 1.84 5.52 10.06
N ILE A 463 2.66 5.88 9.08
CA ILE A 463 3.88 6.68 9.30
C ILE A 463 3.54 8.06 9.89
N SER A 464 2.47 8.70 9.41
CA SER A 464 1.97 9.98 9.92
C SER A 464 1.57 9.94 11.40
N SER A 465 1.31 8.75 11.95
CA SER A 465 0.96 8.51 13.36
C SER A 465 2.14 8.02 14.21
N GLY A 466 3.39 8.19 13.71
CA GLY A 466 4.60 7.78 14.39
C GLY A 466 5.01 6.32 14.14
N GLY A 467 4.38 5.67 13.19
CA GLY A 467 4.77 4.32 12.75
C GLY A 467 6.12 4.32 12.01
N LYS A 468 6.68 3.13 11.82
CA LYS A 468 7.92 2.93 11.06
C LYS A 468 7.69 1.96 9.90
N MET A 469 8.47 2.10 8.85
CA MET A 469 8.51 1.15 7.74
C MET A 469 9.44 -0.02 8.05
N LYS A 470 9.18 -1.18 7.43
CA LYS A 470 10.06 -2.36 7.49
C LYS A 470 10.18 -2.99 6.11
N ASP A 471 11.32 -3.63 5.86
CA ASP A 471 11.45 -4.58 4.75
C ASP A 471 10.70 -5.88 5.05
N THR A 472 10.30 -6.59 4.01
CA THR A 472 9.64 -7.91 4.12
C THR A 472 10.33 -8.91 3.21
N TRP A 473 10.96 -9.92 3.78
CA TRP A 473 11.65 -11.00 3.07
C TRP A 473 10.69 -12.15 2.80
N VAL A 474 10.42 -12.39 1.55
CA VAL A 474 9.65 -13.56 1.10
C VAL A 474 10.62 -14.68 0.81
N LEU A 475 10.41 -15.84 1.42
CA LEU A 475 11.26 -17.00 1.19
C LEU A 475 10.80 -17.79 -0.03
N GLU A 476 11.77 -18.38 -0.75
CA GLU A 476 11.50 -19.43 -1.72
C GLU A 476 11.15 -20.75 -1.00
N SER A 477 10.46 -21.66 -1.71
CA SER A 477 10.05 -22.97 -1.21
C SER A 477 11.25 -23.91 -1.01
#